data_ae44ce34e228d62c9e8bbded4affe36a
#
_entry.id   ae44ce34e228d62c9e8bbded4affe36a
#
_cell.length_a   1.000
_cell.length_b   1.000
_cell.length_c   1.000
_cell.angle_alpha   90.00
_cell.angle_beta   90.00
_cell.angle_gamma   90.00
#
_symmetry.space_group_name_H-M   'P 1'
#
loop_
_entity.id
_entity.type
_entity.pdbx_description
1 polymer ?
#
loop_
_entity_poly.entity_id
_entity_poly.type
_entity_poly.pdbx_seq_one_letter_code
_entity_poly.pdbx_strand_id
1 'polypeptide(L)'
;MTDHATPRLSLPLVQAAQAQKHVTVNESLARLDGMVNLVLQSAQLDAPPGQPVEGACYGVPPGASGAWTGQDGRIAMAANGGGWSYAEPRRGMQAFVADRGVSAVFDGELWVEGALTLGQFGSALMARTEEIELELTAGGSVASTLYLPPGGMVIGVAARVTQAITGSLSSWRLGTEGALDRFGANLGTQAGSWARGMLSQPLTYWEPAPVILTATGG
;
A
#
# COMPACT_ATOMS: atom_id res chain seq x y z
N MET A 1 20.95 -17.16 -10.37
CA MET A 1 21.19 -15.79 -9.83
C MET A 1 22.55 -15.33 -10.30
N THR A 2 22.64 -14.16 -10.81
CA THR A 2 23.90 -13.61 -11.29
C THR A 2 24.63 -13.04 -10.08
N ASP A 3 25.66 -13.76 -9.57
CA ASP A 3 26.55 -13.33 -8.47
C ASP A 3 27.35 -12.03 -8.78
N HIS A 4 26.89 -11.25 -9.76
CA HIS A 4 27.60 -10.11 -10.33
C HIS A 4 26.87 -8.76 -10.20
N ALA A 5 25.63 -8.77 -9.68
CA ALA A 5 24.82 -7.55 -9.56
C ALA A 5 23.87 -7.61 -8.34
N THR A 6 23.45 -6.43 -7.86
CA THR A 6 22.46 -6.30 -6.79
C THR A 6 21.05 -6.66 -7.27
N PRO A 7 20.17 -7.18 -6.39
CA PRO A 7 18.88 -7.77 -6.81
C PRO A 7 17.85 -6.77 -7.35
N ARG A 8 17.85 -5.51 -6.90
CA ARG A 8 16.82 -4.52 -7.28
C ARG A 8 17.26 -3.61 -8.42
N LEU A 9 18.40 -2.97 -8.29
CA LEU A 9 18.89 -1.96 -9.25
C LEU A 9 19.92 -2.52 -10.21
N SER A 10 20.28 -3.81 -10.09
CA SER A 10 21.29 -4.47 -10.93
C SER A 10 22.64 -3.74 -10.92
N LEU A 11 23.02 -3.16 -9.76
CA LEU A 11 24.34 -2.52 -9.62
C LEU A 11 25.43 -3.59 -9.72
N PRO A 12 26.45 -3.40 -10.58
CA PRO A 12 27.51 -4.39 -10.75
C PRO A 12 28.34 -4.51 -9.47
N LEU A 13 28.57 -5.76 -9.04
CA LEU A 13 29.35 -6.07 -7.85
C LEU A 13 30.83 -6.23 -8.22
N VAL A 14 31.68 -5.75 -7.31
CA VAL A 14 33.14 -5.88 -7.46
C VAL A 14 33.56 -7.32 -7.25
N GLN A 15 34.31 -7.88 -8.22
CA GLN A 15 34.82 -9.24 -8.16
C GLN A 15 36.03 -9.36 -7.22
N ALA A 16 36.23 -10.55 -6.66
CA ALA A 16 37.30 -10.84 -5.71
C ALA A 16 38.68 -10.85 -6.42
N ALA A 17 39.28 -9.68 -6.60
CA ALA A 17 40.63 -9.53 -7.19
C ALA A 17 41.62 -8.76 -6.32
N GLN A 18 41.20 -8.11 -5.24
CA GLN A 18 42.04 -7.33 -4.34
C GLN A 18 41.61 -7.51 -2.89
N ALA A 19 42.58 -7.74 -1.99
CA ALA A 19 42.46 -7.93 -0.54
C ALA A 19 41.17 -7.34 0.08
N GLN A 20 40.09 -8.13 0.17
CA GLN A 20 38.81 -7.90 0.88
C GLN A 20 38.06 -6.56 0.59
N LYS A 21 38.57 -5.67 -0.24
CA LYS A 21 37.89 -4.40 -0.59
C LYS A 21 36.53 -4.62 -1.24
N HIS A 22 36.38 -5.71 -2.00
CA HIS A 22 35.11 -6.10 -2.62
C HIS A 22 34.01 -6.34 -1.60
N VAL A 23 34.30 -6.82 -0.40
CA VAL A 23 33.29 -7.09 0.64
C VAL A 23 32.64 -5.78 1.07
N THR A 24 33.42 -4.81 1.55
CA THR A 24 32.92 -3.51 2.02
C THR A 24 32.18 -2.72 0.93
N VAL A 25 32.70 -2.76 -0.31
CA VAL A 25 32.05 -2.09 -1.45
C VAL A 25 30.73 -2.76 -1.79
N ASN A 26 30.69 -4.08 -1.85
CA ASN A 26 29.48 -4.82 -2.20
C ASN A 26 28.42 -4.70 -1.10
N GLU A 27 28.78 -4.69 0.18
CA GLU A 27 27.87 -4.37 1.28
C GLU A 27 27.27 -2.95 1.14
N SER A 28 28.09 -1.99 0.75
CA SER A 28 27.63 -0.61 0.51
C SER A 28 26.68 -0.54 -0.69
N LEU A 29 26.98 -1.27 -1.77
CA LEU A 29 26.12 -1.35 -2.95
C LEU A 29 24.80 -2.04 -2.63
N ALA A 30 24.80 -3.14 -1.86
CA ALA A 30 23.59 -3.81 -1.42
C ALA A 30 22.70 -2.89 -0.55
N ARG A 31 23.34 -2.09 0.33
CA ARG A 31 22.64 -1.10 1.15
C ARG A 31 22.04 0.02 0.31
N LEU A 32 22.76 0.54 -0.68
CA LEU A 32 22.24 1.53 -1.64
C LEU A 32 21.09 0.96 -2.44
N ASP A 33 21.23 -0.27 -2.93
CA ASP A 33 20.19 -1.00 -3.67
C ASP A 33 18.85 -1.07 -2.88
N GLY A 34 18.92 -1.36 -1.59
CA GLY A 34 17.75 -1.39 -0.71
C GLY A 34 17.14 -0.01 -0.45
N MET A 35 17.96 1.03 -0.34
CA MET A 35 17.51 2.35 0.15
C MET A 35 17.14 3.35 -0.96
N VAL A 36 17.64 3.18 -2.17
CA VAL A 36 17.27 4.05 -3.31
C VAL A 36 15.86 3.70 -3.78
N ASN A 37 14.98 4.70 -3.87
CA ASN A 37 13.55 4.50 -4.12
C ASN A 37 13.00 3.39 -3.21
N LEU A 38 13.11 3.59 -1.92
CA LEU A 38 12.78 2.60 -0.89
C LEU A 38 11.36 2.09 -1.05
N VAL A 39 11.24 0.78 -1.23
CA VAL A 39 9.97 0.04 -1.21
C VAL A 39 10.00 -0.91 -0.04
N LEU A 40 9.14 -0.68 0.94
CA LEU A 40 8.90 -1.60 2.05
C LEU A 40 7.83 -2.59 1.60
N GLN A 41 8.10 -3.89 1.69
CA GLN A 41 7.09 -4.90 1.42
C GLN A 41 5.95 -4.82 2.44
N SER A 42 6.30 -4.50 3.69
CA SER A 42 5.40 -4.16 4.78
C SER A 42 6.13 -3.30 5.82
N ALA A 43 5.39 -2.54 6.61
CA ALA A 43 5.86 -1.84 7.79
C ALA A 43 5.13 -2.28 9.08
N GLN A 44 4.33 -3.35 9.01
CA GLN A 44 3.44 -3.78 10.10
C GLN A 44 3.59 -5.26 10.47
N LEU A 45 4.52 -6.01 9.84
CA LEU A 45 4.73 -7.41 10.19
C LEU A 45 5.48 -7.51 11.52
N ASP A 46 4.91 -8.26 12.47
CA ASP A 46 5.50 -8.50 13.79
C ASP A 46 6.68 -9.50 13.77
N ALA A 47 6.89 -10.19 12.65
CA ALA A 47 7.98 -11.13 12.47
C ALA A 47 8.42 -11.20 11.01
N PRO A 48 9.69 -11.55 10.74
CA PRO A 48 10.15 -11.71 9.37
C PRO A 48 9.38 -12.81 8.63
N PRO A 49 9.09 -12.63 7.33
CA PRO A 49 8.48 -13.68 6.52
C PRO A 49 9.41 -14.88 6.39
N GLY A 50 8.84 -16.09 6.29
CA GLY A 50 9.60 -17.34 6.24
C GLY A 50 10.49 -17.51 4.99
N GLN A 51 10.11 -16.88 3.89
CA GLN A 51 10.84 -16.90 2.62
C GLN A 51 10.90 -15.51 1.99
N PRO A 52 11.70 -14.58 2.52
CA PRO A 52 11.83 -13.25 1.94
C PRO A 52 12.57 -13.33 0.61
N VAL A 53 12.13 -12.50 -0.35
CA VAL A 53 12.87 -12.31 -1.61
C VAL A 53 14.14 -11.52 -1.29
N GLU A 54 15.27 -11.95 -1.84
CA GLU A 54 16.55 -11.25 -1.70
C GLU A 54 16.42 -9.78 -2.14
N GLY A 55 16.95 -8.86 -1.32
CA GLY A 55 16.85 -7.42 -1.52
C GLY A 55 15.51 -6.81 -1.10
N ALA A 56 14.51 -7.61 -0.70
CA ALA A 56 13.26 -7.08 -0.17
C ALA A 56 13.50 -6.33 1.16
N CYS A 57 12.87 -5.16 1.29
CA CYS A 57 12.98 -4.30 2.47
C CYS A 57 11.68 -4.32 3.27
N TYR A 58 11.79 -4.20 4.58
CA TYR A 58 10.68 -4.17 5.53
C TYR A 58 10.94 -3.11 6.59
N GLY A 59 9.89 -2.39 7.01
CA GLY A 59 9.95 -1.57 8.21
C GLY A 59 9.69 -2.46 9.44
N VAL A 60 10.60 -2.46 10.40
CA VAL A 60 10.44 -3.26 11.62
C VAL A 60 9.61 -2.50 12.64
N PRO A 61 8.39 -2.98 12.98
CA PRO A 61 7.57 -2.31 13.98
C PRO A 61 8.10 -2.53 15.40
N PRO A 62 7.68 -1.73 16.37
CA PRO A 62 8.02 -1.95 17.78
C PRO A 62 7.55 -3.31 18.29
N GLY A 63 8.41 -4.00 19.04
CA GLY A 63 8.11 -5.30 19.62
C GLY A 63 8.19 -6.47 18.65
N ALA A 64 8.82 -6.29 17.49
CA ALA A 64 9.00 -7.35 16.51
C ALA A 64 9.79 -8.53 17.06
N SER A 65 9.48 -9.72 16.57
CA SER A 65 10.01 -11.01 17.05
C SER A 65 10.92 -11.71 16.02
N GLY A 66 11.41 -12.89 16.38
CA GLY A 66 12.26 -13.71 15.53
C GLY A 66 13.61 -13.02 15.23
N ALA A 67 14.05 -13.04 13.98
CA ALA A 67 15.30 -12.41 13.58
C ALA A 67 15.25 -10.86 13.66
N TRP A 68 14.07 -10.28 13.88
CA TRP A 68 13.90 -8.82 14.02
C TRP A 68 13.89 -8.34 15.48
N THR A 69 14.03 -9.24 16.45
CA THR A 69 14.06 -8.88 17.88
C THR A 69 15.17 -7.85 18.16
N GLY A 70 14.78 -6.72 18.77
CA GLY A 70 15.69 -5.61 19.08
C GLY A 70 16.11 -4.76 17.87
N GLN A 71 15.41 -4.89 16.75
CA GLN A 71 15.63 -4.09 15.54
C GLN A 71 14.51 -3.06 15.29
N ASP A 72 13.75 -2.73 16.32
CA ASP A 72 12.61 -1.82 16.27
C ASP A 72 12.95 -0.51 15.55
N GLY A 73 12.06 -0.05 14.68
CA GLY A 73 12.21 1.18 13.91
C GLY A 73 13.23 1.11 12.77
N ARG A 74 13.93 0.00 12.57
CA ARG A 74 14.92 -0.16 11.49
C ARG A 74 14.29 -0.62 10.19
N ILE A 75 15.04 -0.44 9.11
CA ILE A 75 14.77 -1.08 7.83
C ILE A 75 15.51 -2.41 7.82
N ALA A 76 14.78 -3.52 7.74
CA ALA A 76 15.34 -4.85 7.54
C ALA A 76 15.41 -5.15 6.03
N MET A 77 16.58 -5.51 5.54
CA MET A 77 16.82 -5.90 4.15
C MET A 77 17.19 -7.38 4.09
N ALA A 78 16.44 -8.16 3.34
CA ALA A 78 16.69 -9.58 3.15
C ALA A 78 18.00 -9.80 2.37
N ALA A 79 18.94 -10.52 2.97
CA ALA A 79 20.22 -10.84 2.36
C ALA A 79 20.17 -12.23 1.72
N ASN A 80 21.10 -12.48 0.80
CA ASN A 80 21.30 -13.79 0.21
C ASN A 80 21.62 -14.83 1.31
N GLY A 81 21.04 -16.02 1.20
CA GLY A 81 21.23 -17.10 2.18
C GLY A 81 20.36 -17.01 3.44
N GLY A 82 19.32 -16.14 3.46
CA GLY A 82 18.32 -16.09 4.54
C GLY A 82 18.68 -15.20 5.72
N GLY A 83 19.73 -14.37 5.60
CA GLY A 83 20.12 -13.40 6.61
C GLY A 83 19.38 -12.06 6.45
N TRP A 84 19.62 -11.15 7.40
CA TRP A 84 19.10 -9.79 7.42
C TRP A 84 20.22 -8.80 7.62
N SER A 85 20.20 -7.72 6.85
CA SER A 85 20.97 -6.50 7.13
C SER A 85 20.03 -5.39 7.55
N TYR A 86 20.51 -4.47 8.40
CA TYR A 86 19.66 -3.45 8.98
C TYR A 86 20.22 -2.05 8.69
N ALA A 87 19.31 -1.13 8.42
CA ALA A 87 19.63 0.29 8.29
C ALA A 87 18.71 1.12 9.21
N GLU A 88 19.24 2.22 9.71
CA GLU A 88 18.49 3.19 10.50
C GLU A 88 17.88 4.22 9.55
N PRO A 89 16.54 4.32 9.47
CA PRO A 89 15.92 5.39 8.71
C PRO A 89 16.14 6.74 9.42
N ARG A 90 16.08 7.81 8.66
CA ARG A 90 16.14 9.17 9.19
C ARG A 90 14.76 9.82 9.06
N ARG A 91 14.41 10.68 10.03
CA ARG A 91 13.19 11.48 9.96
C ARG A 91 13.06 12.18 8.62
N GLY A 92 11.89 12.09 7.98
CA GLY A 92 11.61 12.62 6.65
C GLY A 92 11.99 11.70 5.51
N MET A 93 12.55 10.52 5.79
CA MET A 93 12.77 9.49 4.77
C MET A 93 11.44 8.98 4.24
N GLN A 94 11.36 8.79 2.92
CA GLN A 94 10.14 8.34 2.24
C GLN A 94 10.29 6.90 1.78
N ALA A 95 9.18 6.16 1.81
CA ALA A 95 9.07 4.82 1.27
C ALA A 95 7.70 4.61 0.62
N PHE A 96 7.61 3.64 -0.29
CA PHE A 96 6.34 3.08 -0.71
C PHE A 96 6.11 1.77 0.06
N VAL A 97 4.96 1.61 0.70
CA VAL A 97 4.57 0.41 1.45
C VAL A 97 3.71 -0.46 0.54
N ALA A 98 4.29 -1.56 0.07
CA ALA A 98 3.74 -2.32 -1.06
C ALA A 98 2.45 -3.08 -0.72
N ASP A 99 2.37 -3.68 0.47
CA ASP A 99 1.17 -4.41 0.94
C ASP A 99 -0.02 -3.49 1.23
N ARG A 100 0.25 -2.19 1.42
CA ARG A 100 -0.78 -1.15 1.65
C ARG A 100 -1.04 -0.27 0.44
N GLY A 101 -0.16 -0.30 -0.57
CA GLY A 101 -0.29 0.53 -1.77
C GLY A 101 -0.17 2.04 -1.50
N VAL A 102 0.54 2.44 -0.43
CA VAL A 102 0.63 3.85 0.02
C VAL A 102 2.07 4.30 0.17
N SER A 103 2.28 5.61 0.02
CA SER A 103 3.52 6.25 0.44
C SER A 103 3.55 6.41 1.95
N ALA A 104 4.73 6.35 2.56
CA ALA A 104 4.94 6.59 3.96
C ALA A 104 6.13 7.51 4.19
N VAL A 105 6.10 8.27 5.29
CA VAL A 105 7.21 9.12 5.74
C VAL A 105 7.61 8.67 7.14
N PHE A 106 8.92 8.48 7.35
CA PHE A 106 9.44 8.15 8.68
C PHE A 106 9.46 9.38 9.59
N ASP A 107 8.79 9.31 10.74
CA ASP A 107 8.67 10.44 11.67
C ASP A 107 9.82 10.54 12.69
N GLY A 108 10.71 9.57 12.70
CA GLY A 108 11.81 9.40 13.64
C GLY A 108 11.64 8.15 14.53
N GLU A 109 10.43 7.57 14.58
CA GLU A 109 10.11 6.36 15.33
C GLU A 109 9.37 5.33 14.47
N LEU A 110 8.39 5.81 13.67
CA LEU A 110 7.49 4.96 12.87
C LEU A 110 7.35 5.46 11.44
N TRP A 111 6.93 4.57 10.56
CA TRP A 111 6.50 4.88 9.21
C TRP A 111 5.04 5.35 9.23
N VAL A 112 4.82 6.63 8.94
CA VAL A 112 3.47 7.25 8.88
C VAL A 112 2.93 7.06 7.48
N GLU A 113 2.09 6.04 7.32
CA GLU A 113 1.46 5.69 6.04
C GLU A 113 0.49 6.78 5.58
N GLY A 114 0.53 7.07 4.27
CA GLY A 114 -0.32 8.09 3.66
C GLY A 114 0.11 9.54 3.89
N ALA A 115 1.15 9.80 4.68
CA ALA A 115 1.61 11.16 4.97
C ALA A 115 2.16 11.84 3.71
N LEU A 116 1.57 12.98 3.34
CA LEU A 116 2.04 13.88 2.29
C LEU A 116 2.93 14.98 2.89
N THR A 117 2.59 15.43 4.10
CA THR A 117 3.40 16.38 4.88
C THR A 117 3.48 15.85 6.31
N LEU A 118 4.57 16.16 6.99
CA LEU A 118 4.79 15.76 8.38
C LEU A 118 5.43 16.90 9.15
N GLY A 119 4.67 17.52 10.03
CA GLY A 119 5.12 18.62 10.89
C GLY A 119 6.00 18.13 12.03
N GLN A 120 6.78 19.04 12.58
CA GLN A 120 7.70 18.75 13.69
C GLN A 120 7.00 18.19 14.94
N PHE A 121 5.75 18.58 15.15
CA PHE A 121 4.94 18.19 16.32
C PHE A 121 3.87 17.15 15.99
N GLY A 122 4.04 16.38 14.89
CA GLY A 122 3.15 15.29 14.54
C GLY A 122 1.92 15.67 13.72
N SER A 123 1.73 16.95 13.35
CA SER A 123 0.68 17.31 12.38
C SER A 123 1.01 16.76 11.00
N ALA A 124 0.03 16.20 10.30
CA ALA A 124 0.21 15.65 8.96
C ALA A 124 -0.99 15.93 8.07
N LEU A 125 -0.74 16.18 6.79
CA LEU A 125 -1.73 15.98 5.75
C LEU A 125 -1.55 14.56 5.22
N MET A 126 -2.62 13.77 5.28
CA MET A 126 -2.59 12.36 4.88
C MET A 126 -3.55 12.13 3.73
N ALA A 127 -3.17 11.27 2.78
CA ALA A 127 -4.05 10.77 1.75
C ALA A 127 -3.85 9.27 1.55
N ARG A 128 -4.94 8.55 1.28
CA ARG A 128 -4.89 7.13 0.98
C ARG A 128 -6.00 6.72 0.04
N THR A 129 -5.81 5.60 -0.62
CA THR A 129 -6.81 4.90 -1.40
C THR A 129 -7.10 3.57 -0.69
N GLU A 130 -8.37 3.23 -0.58
CA GLU A 130 -8.81 1.92 -0.11
C GLU A 130 -9.52 1.22 -1.26
N GLU A 131 -9.31 -0.08 -1.42
CA GLU A 131 -9.89 -0.88 -2.48
C GLU A 131 -10.59 -2.11 -1.91
N ILE A 132 -11.68 -2.51 -2.53
CA ILE A 132 -12.40 -3.73 -2.21
C ILE A 132 -13.03 -4.30 -3.48
N GLU A 133 -13.03 -5.61 -3.60
CA GLU A 133 -13.84 -6.33 -4.60
C GLU A 133 -15.18 -6.70 -4.00
N LEU A 134 -16.26 -6.42 -4.75
CA LEU A 134 -17.63 -6.71 -4.34
C LEU A 134 -18.34 -7.52 -5.40
N GLU A 135 -18.98 -8.59 -4.99
CA GLU A 135 -19.88 -9.35 -5.84
C GLU A 135 -21.30 -8.75 -5.81
N LEU A 136 -21.84 -8.43 -6.99
CA LEU A 136 -23.23 -8.03 -7.12
C LEU A 136 -24.10 -9.29 -7.14
N THR A 137 -24.91 -9.45 -6.10
CA THR A 137 -25.90 -10.52 -6.00
C THR A 137 -27.27 -10.06 -6.52
N ALA A 138 -28.08 -10.99 -7.01
CA ALA A 138 -29.46 -10.69 -7.42
C ALA A 138 -30.25 -10.08 -6.26
N GLY A 139 -31.09 -9.09 -6.56
CA GLY A 139 -32.11 -8.64 -5.62
C GLY A 139 -31.85 -7.37 -4.86
N GLY A 140 -31.15 -6.39 -5.42
CA GLY A 140 -31.26 -5.06 -4.83
C GLY A 140 -29.97 -4.33 -4.53
N SER A 141 -29.53 -4.30 -3.29
CA SER A 141 -28.35 -3.51 -2.89
C SER A 141 -27.34 -4.37 -2.15
N VAL A 142 -26.06 -4.10 -2.41
CA VAL A 142 -24.91 -4.69 -1.71
C VAL A 142 -24.12 -3.56 -1.05
N ALA A 143 -23.93 -3.66 0.26
CA ALA A 143 -23.08 -2.74 1.00
C ALA A 143 -21.66 -3.28 1.10
N SER A 144 -20.68 -2.42 0.96
CA SER A 144 -19.29 -2.78 1.15
C SER A 144 -18.98 -3.08 2.62
N THR A 145 -17.99 -3.94 2.86
CA THR A 145 -17.35 -4.09 4.17
C THR A 145 -16.29 -3.01 4.41
N LEU A 146 -15.90 -2.29 3.38
CA LEU A 146 -15.06 -1.11 3.46
C LEU A 146 -15.94 0.10 3.77
N TYR A 147 -15.54 0.86 4.77
CA TYR A 147 -16.24 2.06 5.20
C TYR A 147 -15.47 3.32 4.85
N LEU A 148 -16.19 4.31 4.34
CA LEU A 148 -15.68 5.67 4.26
C LEU A 148 -15.37 6.17 5.67
N PRO A 149 -14.15 6.67 5.94
CA PRO A 149 -13.70 6.94 7.29
C PRO A 149 -14.42 8.15 7.90
N PRO A 150 -14.81 8.10 9.18
CA PRO A 150 -15.33 9.27 9.89
C PRO A 150 -14.25 10.34 10.03
N GLY A 151 -14.64 11.62 9.87
CA GLY A 151 -13.75 12.77 9.95
C GLY A 151 -12.80 12.96 8.75
N GLY A 152 -12.75 11.99 7.84
CA GLY A 152 -11.97 12.08 6.61
C GLY A 152 -12.71 12.83 5.49
N MET A 153 -11.98 13.55 4.64
CA MET A 153 -12.51 14.16 3.43
C MET A 153 -12.51 13.13 2.29
N VAL A 154 -13.70 12.66 1.90
CA VAL A 154 -13.87 11.80 0.72
C VAL A 154 -13.88 12.65 -0.54
N ILE A 155 -12.92 12.43 -1.42
CA ILE A 155 -12.77 13.14 -2.70
C ILE A 155 -13.63 12.47 -3.79
N GLY A 156 -13.81 11.17 -3.71
CA GLY A 156 -14.62 10.41 -4.65
C GLY A 156 -14.56 8.90 -4.39
N VAL A 157 -15.43 8.18 -5.07
CA VAL A 157 -15.43 6.72 -5.13
C VAL A 157 -15.48 6.29 -6.59
N ALA A 158 -14.47 5.58 -7.05
CA ALA A 158 -14.46 4.98 -8.39
C ALA A 158 -14.75 3.49 -8.29
N ALA A 159 -15.39 2.94 -9.31
CA ALA A 159 -15.61 1.50 -9.42
C ALA A 159 -15.38 1.02 -10.84
N ARG A 160 -15.00 -0.24 -10.99
CA ARG A 160 -14.80 -0.90 -12.28
C ARG A 160 -15.44 -2.28 -12.25
N VAL A 161 -16.16 -2.61 -13.30
CA VAL A 161 -16.67 -3.96 -13.52
C VAL A 161 -15.50 -4.83 -14.00
N THR A 162 -15.06 -5.79 -13.17
CA THR A 162 -13.98 -6.73 -13.50
C THR A 162 -14.47 -7.90 -14.32
N GLN A 163 -15.67 -8.39 -14.01
CA GLN A 163 -16.38 -9.44 -14.75
C GLN A 163 -17.73 -8.94 -15.17
N ALA A 164 -18.17 -9.28 -16.40
CA ALA A 164 -19.46 -8.87 -16.89
C ALA A 164 -20.58 -9.34 -15.96
N ILE A 165 -21.45 -8.41 -15.54
CA ILE A 165 -22.60 -8.71 -14.71
C ILE A 165 -23.68 -9.35 -15.61
N THR A 166 -24.02 -10.59 -15.30
CA THR A 166 -25.02 -11.38 -16.06
C THR A 166 -26.36 -11.37 -15.37
N GLY A 167 -27.44 -11.73 -16.12
CA GLY A 167 -28.82 -11.76 -15.63
C GLY A 167 -29.66 -10.64 -16.22
N SER A 168 -30.72 -10.26 -15.52
CA SER A 168 -31.70 -9.26 -15.97
C SER A 168 -31.35 -7.81 -15.57
N LEU A 169 -30.21 -7.61 -14.91
CA LEU A 169 -29.74 -6.28 -14.50
C LEU A 169 -29.52 -5.39 -15.73
N SER A 170 -30.17 -4.23 -15.79
CA SER A 170 -29.97 -3.26 -16.87
C SER A 170 -28.88 -2.25 -16.58
N SER A 171 -28.77 -1.82 -15.33
CA SER A 171 -27.75 -0.89 -14.85
C SER A 171 -27.61 -0.97 -13.33
N TRP A 172 -26.64 -0.27 -12.78
CA TRP A 172 -26.47 -0.15 -11.33
C TRP A 172 -26.09 1.27 -10.93
N ARG A 173 -26.17 1.54 -9.65
CA ARG A 173 -25.83 2.82 -9.03
C ARG A 173 -24.82 2.62 -7.93
N LEU A 174 -23.99 3.63 -7.69
CA LEU A 174 -22.94 3.66 -6.70
C LEU A 174 -23.13 4.87 -5.79
N GLY A 175 -23.32 4.62 -4.50
CA GLY A 175 -23.56 5.69 -3.55
C GLY A 175 -23.36 5.26 -2.10
N THR A 176 -24.05 5.94 -1.22
CA THR A 176 -24.08 5.68 0.23
C THR A 176 -25.54 5.72 0.69
N GLU A 177 -25.79 5.34 1.94
CA GLU A 177 -27.10 5.48 2.54
C GLU A 177 -27.61 6.94 2.39
N GLY A 178 -28.88 7.10 2.02
CA GLY A 178 -29.49 8.39 1.75
C GLY A 178 -29.13 9.06 0.43
N ALA A 179 -28.16 8.49 -0.35
CA ALA A 179 -27.79 8.99 -1.68
C ALA A 179 -27.16 7.86 -2.51
N LEU A 180 -28.01 6.96 -2.99
CA LEU A 180 -27.61 5.71 -3.65
C LEU A 180 -26.93 5.89 -5.01
N ASP A 181 -26.97 7.07 -5.58
CA ASP A 181 -26.37 7.45 -6.85
C ASP A 181 -25.28 8.51 -6.74
N ARG A 182 -24.86 8.81 -5.52
CA ARG A 182 -23.87 9.88 -5.20
C ARG A 182 -22.61 9.82 -6.06
N PHE A 183 -22.11 8.64 -6.33
CA PHE A 183 -20.87 8.40 -7.07
C PHE A 183 -21.11 7.91 -8.51
N GLY A 184 -22.36 7.63 -8.86
CA GLY A 184 -22.73 7.26 -10.22
C GLY A 184 -24.09 6.59 -10.34
N ALA A 185 -24.74 6.85 -11.45
CA ALA A 185 -26.01 6.25 -11.84
C ALA A 185 -25.94 5.71 -13.27
N ASN A 186 -26.86 4.80 -13.62
CA ASN A 186 -26.93 4.18 -14.94
C ASN A 186 -25.61 3.57 -15.40
N LEU A 187 -24.91 2.91 -14.48
CA LEU A 187 -23.59 2.34 -14.73
C LEU A 187 -23.72 1.07 -15.55
N GLY A 188 -22.78 0.86 -16.48
CA GLY A 188 -22.76 -0.27 -17.39
C GLY A 188 -22.42 -1.58 -16.71
N THR A 189 -22.92 -2.70 -17.27
CA THR A 189 -22.76 -4.06 -16.75
C THR A 189 -21.63 -4.86 -17.41
N GLN A 190 -21.06 -4.36 -18.50
CA GLN A 190 -20.00 -5.04 -19.23
C GLN A 190 -18.64 -4.92 -18.50
N ALA A 191 -17.81 -5.94 -18.61
CA ALA A 191 -16.44 -5.89 -18.13
C ALA A 191 -15.70 -4.66 -18.69
N GLY A 192 -14.99 -3.96 -17.82
CA GLY A 192 -14.31 -2.71 -18.15
C GLY A 192 -15.19 -1.45 -18.03
N SER A 193 -16.50 -1.57 -17.74
CA SER A 193 -17.33 -0.40 -17.43
C SER A 193 -16.85 0.29 -16.16
N TRP A 194 -16.85 1.63 -16.15
CA TRP A 194 -16.35 2.45 -15.06
C TRP A 194 -17.40 3.35 -14.45
N ALA A 195 -17.36 3.51 -13.13
CA ALA A 195 -17.89 4.65 -12.41
C ALA A 195 -16.71 5.54 -11.99
N ARG A 196 -16.72 6.80 -12.35
CA ARG A 196 -15.73 7.81 -11.93
C ARG A 196 -16.44 8.81 -11.03
N GLY A 197 -16.74 8.39 -9.83
CA GLY A 197 -17.53 9.14 -8.87
C GLY A 197 -16.73 10.21 -8.13
N MET A 198 -16.05 11.10 -8.88
CA MET A 198 -15.43 12.28 -8.28
C MET A 198 -16.50 13.24 -7.82
N LEU A 199 -16.34 13.77 -6.63
CA LEU A 199 -17.24 14.75 -6.04
C LEU A 199 -16.82 16.16 -6.47
N SER A 200 -17.81 17.00 -6.80
CA SER A 200 -17.56 18.43 -7.07
C SER A 200 -17.08 19.19 -5.83
N GLN A 201 -17.43 18.69 -4.66
CA GLN A 201 -16.96 19.14 -3.36
C GLN A 201 -16.65 17.91 -2.49
N PRO A 202 -15.50 17.86 -1.80
CA PRO A 202 -15.21 16.81 -0.87
C PRO A 202 -16.28 16.70 0.24
N LEU A 203 -16.60 15.48 0.65
CA LEU A 203 -17.58 15.20 1.70
C LEU A 203 -16.90 14.62 2.93
N THR A 204 -17.32 15.07 4.09
CA THR A 204 -16.94 14.49 5.36
C THR A 204 -18.10 13.67 5.92
N TYR A 205 -17.83 12.42 6.25
CA TYR A 205 -18.74 11.55 6.98
C TYR A 205 -18.37 11.60 8.46
N TRP A 206 -19.36 11.75 9.35
CA TRP A 206 -19.11 11.81 10.79
C TRP A 206 -19.17 10.43 11.44
N GLU A 207 -19.83 9.49 10.76
CA GLU A 207 -19.90 8.08 11.11
C GLU A 207 -19.36 7.24 9.96
N PRO A 208 -18.87 6.02 10.23
CA PRO A 208 -18.44 5.11 9.16
C PRO A 208 -19.57 4.83 8.18
N ALA A 209 -19.40 5.13 6.90
CA ALA A 209 -20.43 4.94 5.89
C ALA A 209 -19.99 3.88 4.87
N PRO A 210 -20.75 2.78 4.68
CA PRO A 210 -20.45 1.81 3.64
C PRO A 210 -20.74 2.39 2.25
N VAL A 211 -19.98 1.97 1.27
CA VAL A 211 -20.32 2.21 -0.13
C VAL A 211 -21.40 1.20 -0.54
N ILE A 212 -22.44 1.67 -1.20
CA ILE A 212 -23.60 0.84 -1.58
C ILE A 212 -23.70 0.77 -3.10
N LEU A 213 -23.74 -0.46 -3.60
CA LEU A 213 -24.06 -0.76 -4.99
C LEU A 213 -25.54 -1.16 -5.05
N THR A 214 -26.32 -0.50 -5.89
CA THR A 214 -27.76 -0.76 -6.01
C THR A 214 -28.09 -1.17 -7.44
N ALA A 215 -28.72 -2.33 -7.59
CA ALA A 215 -29.20 -2.85 -8.85
C ALA A 215 -30.37 -2.03 -9.40
N THR A 216 -30.46 -1.92 -10.72
CA THR A 216 -31.59 -1.29 -11.42
C THR A 216 -32.05 -2.20 -12.55
N GLY A 217 -33.30 -2.63 -12.49
CA GLY A 217 -33.90 -3.58 -13.45
C GLY A 217 -33.44 -5.02 -13.19
N GLY A 218 -34.39 -5.95 -12.98
CA GLY A 218 -34.10 -7.35 -12.71
C GLY A 218 -35.20 -7.95 -11.86
#